data_0fa5920a4837a9bc0b7c90555c55bb45
#
_entry.id   0fa5920a4837a9bc0b7c90555c55bb45
#
_cell.length_a   1.000
_cell.length_b   1.000
_cell.length_c   1.000
_cell.angle_alpha   90.00
_cell.angle_beta   90.00
_cell.angle_gamma   90.00
#
_symmetry.space_group_name_H-M   'P 1'
#
loop_
_entity.id
_entity.type
_entity.pdbx_description
1 polymer ?
#
loop_
_entity_poly.entity_id
_entity_poly.type
_entity_poly.pdbx_seq_one_letter_code
_entity_poly.pdbx_strand_id
1 'polypeptide(L)'
;MAITLMQMRGFDASGFAQNHPGGVLGKRLHLKVSDFMYGSVASVSPEATMEEVVIESTKKSMGAVLVMKESKLLGIITDGDLRRFLKYREQFFDLKAHQVMSAHPITVTPETMALDALRLMEQRDTQISVLPVVDVSGSCHGLLRLHDLLRSL
;
A
#
# COMPACT_ATOMS: atom_id res chain seq x y z
N MET A 1 -15.49 9.26 -37.44
CA MET A 1 -14.22 9.55 -38.15
C MET A 1 -13.07 9.94 -37.25
N ALA A 2 -13.20 10.83 -36.27
CA ALA A 2 -12.08 11.22 -35.37
C ALA A 2 -11.49 10.06 -34.54
N ILE A 3 -12.35 9.17 -34.00
CA ILE A 3 -11.93 8.02 -33.18
C ILE A 3 -11.11 7.00 -33.99
N THR A 4 -11.48 6.75 -35.24
CA THR A 4 -10.79 5.81 -36.12
C THR A 4 -9.39 6.31 -36.51
N LEU A 5 -9.23 7.62 -36.72
CA LEU A 5 -7.92 8.24 -36.99
C LEU A 5 -7.00 8.23 -35.76
N MET A 6 -7.54 8.35 -34.56
CA MET A 6 -6.78 8.22 -33.30
C MET A 6 -6.23 6.80 -33.11
N GLN A 7 -7.04 5.77 -33.39
CA GLN A 7 -6.61 4.36 -33.30
C GLN A 7 -5.52 4.04 -34.34
N MET A 8 -5.62 4.58 -35.55
CA MET A 8 -4.62 4.36 -36.60
C MET A 8 -3.25 5.04 -36.32
N ARG A 9 -3.19 6.03 -35.42
CA ARG A 9 -1.93 6.72 -35.04
C ARG A 9 -1.33 6.25 -33.73
N GLY A 10 -1.84 5.17 -33.11
CA GLY A 10 -1.36 4.67 -31.82
C GLY A 10 -1.57 5.67 -30.68
N PHE A 11 -2.58 6.54 -30.79
CA PHE A 11 -2.91 7.52 -29.76
C PHE A 11 -3.65 6.78 -28.62
N ASP A 12 -2.91 6.43 -27.60
CA ASP A 12 -3.44 5.89 -26.34
C ASP A 12 -3.70 7.02 -25.31
N ALA A 13 -4.20 6.65 -24.14
CA ALA A 13 -4.49 7.60 -23.06
C ALA A 13 -3.22 8.36 -22.58
N SER A 14 -2.04 7.74 -22.68
CA SER A 14 -0.77 8.35 -22.30
C SER A 14 -0.31 9.39 -23.32
N GLY A 15 -0.49 9.12 -24.61
CA GLY A 15 -0.23 10.07 -25.68
C GLY A 15 -1.16 11.28 -25.65
N PHE A 16 -2.45 11.08 -25.26
CA PHE A 16 -3.39 12.20 -25.06
C PHE A 16 -2.96 13.07 -23.87
N ALA A 17 -2.53 12.47 -22.76
CA ALA A 17 -2.08 13.19 -21.57
C ALA A 17 -0.81 14.03 -21.82
N GLN A 18 0.14 13.55 -22.64
CA GLN A 18 1.34 14.30 -23.02
C GLN A 18 1.00 15.58 -23.82
N ASN A 19 -0.05 15.54 -24.64
CA ASN A 19 -0.46 16.68 -25.45
C ASN A 19 -1.43 17.63 -24.74
N HIS A 20 -2.08 17.17 -23.63
CA HIS A 20 -3.04 17.94 -22.84
C HIS A 20 -2.76 17.78 -21.33
N PRO A 21 -1.60 18.19 -20.82
CA PRO A 21 -1.18 17.96 -19.42
C PRO A 21 -2.09 18.66 -18.40
N GLY A 22 -2.86 19.66 -18.81
CA GLY A 22 -3.83 20.37 -17.96
C GLY A 22 -5.20 19.70 -17.82
N GLY A 23 -5.48 18.63 -18.59
CA GLY A 23 -6.73 17.89 -18.51
C GLY A 23 -6.82 16.99 -17.28
N VAL A 24 -8.07 16.64 -16.86
CA VAL A 24 -8.30 15.72 -15.72
C VAL A 24 -7.58 14.39 -15.92
N LEU A 25 -7.63 13.82 -17.12
CA LEU A 25 -6.93 12.58 -17.46
C LEU A 25 -5.41 12.74 -17.38
N GLY A 26 -4.84 13.84 -17.88
CA GLY A 26 -3.42 14.12 -17.81
C GLY A 26 -2.93 14.25 -16.36
N LYS A 27 -3.68 14.96 -15.52
CA LYS A 27 -3.35 15.09 -14.09
C LYS A 27 -3.31 13.74 -13.38
N ARG A 28 -4.28 12.84 -13.63
CA ARG A 28 -4.33 11.50 -13.02
C ARG A 28 -3.13 10.63 -13.39
N LEU A 29 -2.60 10.76 -14.61
CA LEU A 29 -1.44 10.00 -15.08
C LEU A 29 -0.11 10.44 -14.44
N HIS A 30 -0.05 11.62 -13.81
CA HIS A 30 1.16 12.14 -13.17
C HIS A 30 1.14 12.02 -11.64
N LEU A 31 0.06 11.48 -11.04
CA LEU A 31 -0.05 11.30 -9.60
C LEU A 31 0.91 10.21 -9.11
N LYS A 32 1.53 10.47 -7.97
CA LYS A 32 2.49 9.57 -7.32
C LYS A 32 1.89 8.97 -6.05
N VAL A 33 2.53 7.93 -5.55
CA VAL A 33 2.21 7.32 -4.25
C VAL A 33 2.27 8.34 -3.12
N SER A 34 3.24 9.27 -3.16
CA SER A 34 3.37 10.37 -2.19
C SER A 34 2.12 11.25 -2.06
N ASP A 35 1.29 11.33 -3.11
CA ASP A 35 0.05 12.12 -3.09
C ASP A 35 -1.09 11.43 -2.31
N PHE A 36 -0.96 10.13 -2.02
CA PHE A 36 -2.01 9.31 -1.40
C PHE A 36 -1.58 8.58 -0.13
N MET A 37 -0.28 8.49 0.14
CA MET A 37 0.22 7.74 1.29
C MET A 37 -0.07 8.44 2.62
N TYR A 38 -0.21 7.65 3.66
CA TYR A 38 -0.33 8.11 5.04
C TYR A 38 1.01 7.97 5.75
N GLY A 39 1.56 9.08 6.26
CA GLY A 39 2.82 9.09 7.00
C GLY A 39 2.68 8.65 8.46
N SER A 40 1.51 8.90 9.07
CA SER A 40 1.23 8.47 10.45
C SER A 40 0.46 7.16 10.47
N VAL A 41 1.18 6.04 10.53
CA VAL A 41 0.64 4.68 10.44
C VAL A 41 0.77 3.92 11.75
N ALA A 42 -0.02 2.85 11.91
CA ALA A 42 0.14 1.90 13.00
C ALA A 42 1.48 1.16 12.85
N SER A 43 2.31 1.20 13.85
CA SER A 43 3.59 0.49 13.84
C SER A 43 3.94 -0.04 15.23
N VAL A 44 4.62 -1.19 15.26
CA VAL A 44 5.09 -1.85 16.48
C VAL A 44 6.51 -2.35 16.29
N SER A 45 7.19 -2.62 17.41
CA SER A 45 8.48 -3.31 17.38
C SER A 45 8.30 -4.80 17.08
N PRO A 46 9.35 -5.52 16.61
CA PRO A 46 9.29 -6.98 16.40
C PRO A 46 8.93 -7.78 17.66
N GLU A 47 9.29 -7.25 18.82
CA GLU A 47 9.07 -7.89 20.13
C GLU A 47 7.71 -7.51 20.76
N ALA A 48 6.93 -6.66 20.11
CA ALA A 48 5.61 -6.27 20.59
C ALA A 48 4.69 -7.50 20.75
N THR A 49 3.86 -7.47 21.77
CA THR A 49 2.85 -8.50 22.00
C THR A 49 1.70 -8.38 21.01
N MET A 50 0.95 -9.44 20.81
CA MET A 50 -0.23 -9.37 19.93
C MET A 50 -1.33 -8.48 20.51
N GLU A 51 -1.37 -8.26 21.82
CA GLU A 51 -2.24 -7.27 22.43
C GLU A 51 -1.90 -5.84 21.96
N GLU A 52 -0.61 -5.49 21.99
CA GLU A 52 -0.11 -4.20 21.48
C GLU A 52 -0.40 -4.02 19.99
N VAL A 53 -0.23 -5.08 19.20
CA VAL A 53 -0.57 -5.08 17.76
C VAL A 53 -2.05 -4.78 17.54
N VAL A 54 -2.94 -5.45 18.26
CA VAL A 54 -4.40 -5.22 18.16
C VAL A 54 -4.78 -3.81 18.58
N ILE A 55 -4.18 -3.30 19.65
CA ILE A 55 -4.42 -1.92 20.12
C ILE A 55 -3.98 -0.91 19.04
N GLU A 56 -2.81 -1.07 18.47
CA GLU A 56 -2.31 -0.17 17.42
C GLU A 56 -3.14 -0.26 16.13
N SER A 57 -3.54 -1.48 15.71
CA SER A 57 -4.47 -1.67 14.57
C SER A 57 -5.77 -0.90 14.77
N THR A 58 -6.34 -0.99 15.97
CA THR A 58 -7.61 -0.33 16.32
C THR A 58 -7.49 1.20 16.33
N LYS A 59 -6.42 1.74 16.91
CA LYS A 59 -6.19 3.20 17.00
C LYS A 59 -6.13 3.87 15.63
N LYS A 60 -5.51 3.25 14.66
CA LYS A 60 -5.27 3.84 13.34
C LYS A 60 -6.26 3.39 12.27
N SER A 61 -6.83 2.19 12.41
CA SER A 61 -7.84 1.62 11.49
C SER A 61 -7.45 1.70 10.01
N MET A 62 -6.19 1.38 9.70
CA MET A 62 -5.64 1.47 8.34
C MET A 62 -5.57 0.13 7.60
N GLY A 63 -6.06 -0.95 8.22
CA GLY A 63 -6.09 -2.29 7.64
C GLY A 63 -4.81 -3.09 7.84
N ALA A 64 -3.76 -2.49 8.41
CA ALA A 64 -2.51 -3.15 8.74
C ALA A 64 -1.71 -2.42 9.81
N VAL A 65 -0.80 -3.18 10.46
CA VAL A 65 0.23 -2.68 11.37
C VAL A 65 1.59 -3.01 10.79
N LEU A 66 2.48 -2.04 10.73
CA LEU A 66 3.85 -2.23 10.26
C LEU A 66 4.73 -2.71 11.43
N VAL A 67 5.54 -3.72 11.18
CA VAL A 67 6.56 -4.19 12.13
C VAL A 67 7.88 -3.54 11.76
N MET A 68 8.37 -2.68 12.63
CA MET A 68 9.51 -1.82 12.34
C MET A 68 10.58 -1.92 13.42
N LYS A 69 11.83 -1.80 13.00
CA LYS A 69 12.97 -1.56 13.88
C LYS A 69 13.62 -0.24 13.50
N GLU A 70 13.54 0.73 14.40
CA GLU A 70 13.87 2.13 14.07
C GLU A 70 13.03 2.64 12.90
N SER A 71 13.63 3.09 11.81
CA SER A 71 12.93 3.52 10.59
C SER A 71 12.77 2.41 9.53
N LYS A 72 13.31 1.21 9.78
CA LYS A 72 13.31 0.11 8.81
C LYS A 72 12.10 -0.80 8.95
N LEU A 73 11.47 -1.09 7.82
CA LEU A 73 10.37 -2.04 7.73
C LEU A 73 10.92 -3.48 7.78
N LEU A 74 10.42 -4.28 8.71
CA LEU A 74 10.71 -5.71 8.82
C LEU A 74 9.58 -6.57 8.28
N GLY A 75 8.34 -6.15 8.48
CA GLY A 75 7.18 -6.91 8.05
C GLY A 75 5.88 -6.14 8.20
N ILE A 76 4.79 -6.80 7.85
CA ILE A 76 3.42 -6.27 7.94
C ILE A 76 2.50 -7.31 8.57
N ILE A 77 1.56 -6.86 9.38
CA ILE A 77 0.46 -7.66 9.93
C ILE A 77 -0.83 -7.00 9.48
N THR A 78 -1.58 -7.66 8.60
CA THR A 78 -2.86 -7.16 8.11
C THR A 78 -4.01 -7.57 9.03
N ASP A 79 -5.16 -6.90 8.90
CA ASP A 79 -6.38 -7.29 9.62
C ASP A 79 -6.81 -8.72 9.25
N GLY A 80 -6.50 -9.19 8.04
CA GLY A 80 -6.71 -10.56 7.61
C GLY A 80 -5.82 -11.56 8.37
N ASP A 81 -4.57 -11.17 8.64
CA ASP A 81 -3.65 -11.97 9.45
C ASP A 81 -4.16 -12.07 10.88
N LEU A 82 -4.54 -10.94 11.50
CA LEU A 82 -5.11 -10.93 12.85
C LEU A 82 -6.32 -11.85 12.95
N ARG A 83 -7.25 -11.80 11.99
CA ARG A 83 -8.43 -12.68 11.99
C ARG A 83 -8.07 -14.17 11.84
N ARG A 84 -7.05 -14.50 11.04
CA ARG A 84 -6.58 -15.88 10.88
C ARG A 84 -5.97 -16.42 12.17
N PHE A 85 -5.13 -15.64 12.83
CA PHE A 85 -4.48 -16.05 14.08
C PHE A 85 -5.41 -16.09 15.28
N LEU A 86 -6.49 -15.30 15.31
CA LEU A 86 -7.52 -15.38 16.36
C LEU A 86 -8.20 -16.74 16.44
N LYS A 87 -8.13 -17.58 15.41
CA LYS A 87 -8.61 -18.98 15.47
C LYS A 87 -7.83 -19.82 16.47
N TYR A 88 -6.59 -19.45 16.76
CA TYR A 88 -5.70 -20.14 17.71
C TYR A 88 -5.70 -19.43 19.06
N ARG A 89 -6.87 -19.18 19.64
CA ARG A 89 -7.14 -18.31 20.79
C ARG A 89 -6.19 -18.47 21.97
N GLU A 90 -5.84 -19.71 22.36
CA GLU A 90 -5.02 -19.98 23.54
C GLU A 90 -3.56 -19.55 23.41
N GLN A 91 -3.04 -19.50 22.18
CA GLN A 91 -1.65 -19.18 21.90
C GLN A 91 -1.46 -17.76 21.30
N PHE A 92 -2.54 -17.10 20.89
CA PHE A 92 -2.46 -15.83 20.17
C PHE A 92 -1.76 -14.73 20.97
N PHE A 93 -2.11 -14.60 22.26
CA PHE A 93 -1.54 -13.54 23.10
C PHE A 93 -0.10 -13.82 23.57
N ASP A 94 0.37 -15.05 23.44
CA ASP A 94 1.75 -15.43 23.75
C ASP A 94 2.71 -15.14 22.59
N LEU A 95 2.17 -14.88 21.38
CA LEU A 95 2.97 -14.60 20.20
C LEU A 95 3.49 -13.16 20.18
N LYS A 96 4.64 -12.98 19.52
CA LYS A 96 5.26 -11.69 19.23
C LYS A 96 4.99 -11.26 17.79
N ALA A 97 5.05 -9.96 17.53
CA ALA A 97 4.78 -9.42 16.19
C ALA A 97 5.64 -10.07 15.10
N HIS A 98 6.93 -10.32 15.34
CA HIS A 98 7.81 -10.96 14.36
C HIS A 98 7.43 -12.42 14.03
N GLN A 99 6.68 -13.11 14.90
CA GLN A 99 6.23 -14.48 14.66
C GLN A 99 4.97 -14.55 13.78
N VAL A 100 4.21 -13.45 13.72
CA VAL A 100 2.92 -13.35 13.01
C VAL A 100 3.06 -12.57 11.69
N MET A 101 3.99 -11.65 11.61
CA MET A 101 4.17 -10.78 10.46
C MET A 101 4.47 -11.55 9.17
N SER A 102 4.00 -11.02 8.05
CA SER A 102 4.54 -11.34 6.74
C SER A 102 5.86 -10.57 6.58
N ALA A 103 6.99 -11.30 6.61
CA ALA A 103 8.31 -10.72 6.43
C ALA A 103 8.53 -10.31 4.96
N HIS A 104 9.32 -9.26 4.74
CA HIS A 104 9.65 -8.75 3.40
C HIS A 104 8.41 -8.51 2.53
N PRO A 105 7.45 -7.69 3.00
CA PRO A 105 6.26 -7.40 2.23
C PRO A 105 6.61 -6.68 0.93
N ILE A 106 5.70 -6.75 -0.04
CA ILE A 106 5.81 -5.94 -1.25
C ILE A 106 5.68 -4.47 -0.85
N THR A 107 6.56 -3.64 -1.37
CA THR A 107 6.62 -2.21 -1.08
C THR A 107 6.62 -1.39 -2.36
N VAL A 108 6.30 -0.12 -2.24
CA VAL A 108 6.46 0.89 -3.30
C VAL A 108 7.26 2.06 -2.75
N THR A 109 7.81 2.88 -3.64
CA THR A 109 8.47 4.12 -3.25
C THR A 109 7.50 5.30 -3.31
N PRO A 110 7.76 6.41 -2.60
CA PRO A 110 6.96 7.63 -2.71
C PRO A 110 6.86 8.14 -4.16
N GLU A 111 7.90 7.90 -4.97
CA GLU A 111 8.01 8.35 -6.36
C GLU A 111 7.28 7.43 -7.36
N THR A 112 6.85 6.24 -6.94
CA THR A 112 6.09 5.31 -7.80
C THR A 112 4.82 5.99 -8.30
N MET A 113 4.50 5.80 -9.59
CA MET A 113 3.27 6.32 -10.16
C MET A 113 2.05 5.64 -9.52
N ALA A 114 1.02 6.42 -9.18
CA ALA A 114 -0.18 5.90 -8.51
C ALA A 114 -0.87 4.78 -9.31
N LEU A 115 -0.90 4.90 -10.65
CA LEU A 115 -1.45 3.86 -11.53
C LEU A 115 -0.63 2.58 -11.52
N ASP A 116 0.69 2.66 -11.39
CA ASP A 116 1.54 1.47 -11.30
C ASP A 116 1.38 0.78 -9.95
N ALA A 117 1.26 1.55 -8.86
CA ALA A 117 0.91 1.01 -7.55
C ALA A 117 -0.46 0.32 -7.57
N LEU A 118 -1.47 0.93 -8.20
CA LEU A 118 -2.80 0.33 -8.36
C LEU A 118 -2.73 -1.01 -9.11
N ARG A 119 -2.03 -1.06 -10.23
CA ARG A 119 -1.82 -2.31 -10.99
C ARG A 119 -1.13 -3.37 -10.14
N LEU A 120 -0.10 -3.00 -9.39
CA LEU A 120 0.62 -3.91 -8.49
C LEU A 120 -0.31 -4.50 -7.43
N MET A 121 -1.28 -3.72 -6.93
CA MET A 121 -2.23 -4.17 -5.90
C MET A 121 -3.33 -5.06 -6.47
N GLU A 122 -3.79 -4.84 -7.70
CA GLU A 122 -4.94 -5.52 -8.31
C GLU A 122 -4.57 -6.72 -9.19
N GLN A 123 -3.47 -6.65 -9.95
CA GLN A 123 -3.08 -7.66 -10.94
C GLN A 123 -2.35 -8.86 -10.32
N ARG A 124 -2.97 -9.49 -9.31
CA ARG A 124 -2.43 -10.64 -8.59
C ARG A 124 -3.54 -11.62 -8.26
N ASP A 125 -3.16 -12.89 -8.05
CA ASP A 125 -4.08 -13.94 -7.60
C ASP A 125 -4.76 -13.59 -6.26
N THR A 126 -4.04 -12.86 -5.40
CA THR A 126 -4.56 -12.30 -4.16
C THR A 126 -4.38 -10.80 -4.15
N GLN A 127 -5.49 -10.07 -4.10
CA GLN A 127 -5.49 -8.60 -4.04
C GLN A 127 -4.78 -8.10 -2.79
N ILE A 128 -3.93 -7.09 -2.96
CA ILE A 128 -3.25 -6.40 -1.87
C ILE A 128 -4.07 -5.16 -1.51
N SER A 129 -4.54 -5.08 -0.27
CA SER A 129 -5.34 -3.93 0.21
C SER A 129 -4.50 -2.75 0.67
N VAL A 130 -3.26 -3.02 1.11
CA VAL A 130 -2.33 -2.03 1.67
C VAL A 130 -0.91 -2.34 1.22
N LEU A 131 -0.14 -1.28 0.92
CA LEU A 131 1.28 -1.37 0.57
C LEU A 131 2.09 -0.45 1.47
N PRO A 132 3.13 -0.95 2.14
CA PRO A 132 4.12 -0.08 2.77
C PRO A 132 4.87 0.76 1.74
N VAL A 133 5.13 2.01 2.09
CA VAL A 133 5.89 2.95 1.26
C VAL A 133 7.29 3.10 1.85
N VAL A 134 8.29 2.67 1.11
CA VAL A 134 9.69 2.58 1.55
C VAL A 134 10.58 3.25 0.51
N ASP A 135 11.52 4.08 0.94
CA ASP A 135 12.45 4.71 0.03
C ASP A 135 13.62 3.80 -0.38
N VAL A 136 14.49 4.31 -1.24
CA VAL A 136 15.67 3.57 -1.73
C VAL A 136 16.69 3.25 -0.63
N SER A 137 16.65 3.94 0.51
CA SER A 137 17.49 3.67 1.67
C SER A 137 16.93 2.55 2.56
N GLY A 138 15.70 2.10 2.31
CA GLY A 138 14.97 1.13 3.11
C GLY A 138 14.20 1.75 4.28
N SER A 139 14.11 3.09 4.34
CA SER A 139 13.33 3.79 5.37
C SER A 139 11.86 3.80 5.01
N CYS A 140 11.01 3.45 5.98
CA CYS A 140 9.56 3.43 5.79
C CYS A 140 8.97 4.83 6.00
N HIS A 141 8.25 5.32 5.00
CA HIS A 141 7.59 6.63 4.99
C HIS A 141 6.10 6.55 5.31
N GLY A 142 5.50 5.38 5.20
CA GLY A 142 4.09 5.26 5.46
C GLY A 142 3.41 4.05 4.80
N LEU A 143 2.12 4.21 4.56
CA LEU A 143 1.24 3.18 4.02
C LEU A 143 0.35 3.75 2.92
N LEU A 144 0.17 2.99 1.86
CA LEU A 144 -0.76 3.26 0.77
C LEU A 144 -1.93 2.27 0.85
N ARG A 145 -3.17 2.75 0.73
CA ARG A 145 -4.36 1.90 0.71
C ARG A 145 -4.98 1.85 -0.68
N LEU A 146 -5.35 0.66 -1.11
CA LEU A 146 -6.03 0.44 -2.39
C LEU A 146 -7.31 1.27 -2.51
N HIS A 147 -8.11 1.32 -1.44
CA HIS A 147 -9.36 2.07 -1.41
C HIS A 147 -9.19 3.56 -1.75
N ASP A 148 -8.11 4.18 -1.29
CA ASP A 148 -7.85 5.60 -1.54
C ASP A 148 -7.42 5.85 -2.98
N LEU A 149 -6.65 4.94 -3.57
CA LEU A 149 -6.33 4.99 -5.00
C LEU A 149 -7.58 4.88 -5.87
N LEU A 150 -8.45 3.89 -5.59
CA LEU A 150 -9.67 3.66 -6.37
C LEU A 150 -10.67 4.82 -6.30
N ARG A 151 -10.70 5.56 -5.19
CA ARG A 151 -11.57 6.74 -5.05
C ARG A 151 -11.06 7.97 -5.79
N SER A 152 -9.78 8.04 -6.06
CA SER A 152 -9.10 9.26 -6.53
C SER A 152 -8.62 9.15 -7.97
N LEU A 153 -8.47 7.95 -8.50
CA LEU A 153 -8.09 7.65 -9.88
C LEU A 153 -9.30 7.26 -10.72
#